data_f7d278bc4e6ad1aa78f7ae39d850375e
#
_entry.id   f7d278bc4e6ad1aa78f7ae39d850375e
#
_cell.length_a   1.000
_cell.length_b   1.000
_cell.length_c   1.000
_cell.angle_alpha   90.00
_cell.angle_beta   90.00
_cell.angle_gamma   90.00
#
_symmetry.space_group_name_H-M   'P 1'
#
loop_
_entity.id
_entity.type
_entity.pdbx_description
1 polymer ?
#
loop_
_entity_poly.entity_id
_entity_poly.type
_entity_poly.pdbx_seq_one_letter_code
_entity_poly.pdbx_strand_id
1 'polypeptide(L)'
;NLCRLYQMAGPDSLCRTCKMYPRHIEEFEGVREITLSLSCPEAARIILGKKNPVHFLSYEKPGEEDYGDFDLFFYSQLVDARESILKMLQDRSLSIHHRMALALAISHDMQAHVDRREMFSCEDIPKKYESETARKYTKERLEAFEKDETGRFEFAQKTFQYLYRLELLKENWLYVLMDADKLLYGGLASVYEDSVKSDAEQKGNTAQKDGEEQSEEDIDQLRYFVNLQEFELWKQEHMSDWDIMLEQMLVYFVFTYFCGAVYDGRIQAKMQVCVYSVYIIEEILRARWLENEKTLSMEEVVELTYRYSREVEHSDQNPERLEHFMEKNPWIRVKK
;
A
#
# COMPACT_ATOMS: atom_id res chain seq x y z
N ASN A 1 0.49 -27.83 -0.19
CA ASN A 1 1.78 -28.56 -0.23
C ASN A 1 2.54 -28.34 1.08
N LEU A 2 2.58 -29.36 1.95
CA LEU A 2 3.35 -29.31 3.20
C LEU A 2 4.85 -29.45 2.91
N CYS A 3 5.69 -28.83 3.77
CA CYS A 3 7.16 -28.92 3.68
C CYS A 3 7.61 -30.38 3.81
N ARG A 4 8.34 -30.90 2.81
CA ARG A 4 8.83 -32.29 2.81
C ARG A 4 9.75 -32.56 3.99
N LEU A 5 10.61 -31.61 4.36
CA LEU A 5 11.50 -31.74 5.51
C LEU A 5 10.72 -31.89 6.82
N TYR A 6 9.66 -31.07 7.00
CA TYR A 6 8.78 -31.16 8.16
C TYR A 6 8.05 -32.52 8.21
N GLN A 7 7.55 -32.99 7.06
CA GLN A 7 6.86 -34.29 6.97
C GLN A 7 7.76 -35.48 7.29
N MET A 8 9.03 -35.41 6.86
CA MET A 8 9.99 -36.54 7.02
C MET A 8 10.68 -36.54 8.38
N ALA A 9 11.02 -35.40 8.94
CA ALA A 9 11.90 -35.27 10.11
C ALA A 9 11.29 -34.42 11.25
N GLY A 10 10.06 -33.96 11.12
CA GLY A 10 9.33 -33.21 12.14
C GLY A 10 9.80 -31.76 12.34
N PRO A 11 9.21 -31.04 13.32
CA PRO A 11 9.44 -29.60 13.52
C PRO A 11 10.89 -29.25 13.92
N ASP A 12 11.59 -30.18 14.57
CA ASP A 12 12.96 -29.92 15.04
C ASP A 12 13.98 -29.86 13.92
N SER A 13 13.67 -30.44 12.77
CA SER A 13 14.49 -30.38 11.55
C SER A 13 14.50 -29.02 10.85
N LEU A 14 13.55 -28.14 11.18
CA LEU A 14 13.41 -26.85 10.55
C LEU A 14 14.50 -25.88 11.02
N CYS A 15 15.03 -25.08 10.08
CA CYS A 15 15.90 -23.95 10.42
C CYS A 15 15.13 -22.86 11.20
N ARG A 16 15.88 -21.91 11.80
CA ARG A 16 15.29 -20.83 12.60
C ARG A 16 14.24 -20.03 11.80
N THR A 17 14.56 -19.66 10.57
CA THR A 17 13.64 -18.93 9.69
C THR A 17 12.34 -19.69 9.47
N CYS A 18 12.41 -20.98 9.15
CA CYS A 18 11.20 -21.81 8.97
C CYS A 18 10.38 -21.98 10.25
N LYS A 19 11.03 -21.98 11.42
CA LYS A 19 10.35 -22.06 12.74
C LYS A 19 9.64 -20.73 13.07
N MET A 20 10.19 -19.62 12.65
CA MET A 20 9.63 -18.28 12.93
C MET A 20 8.56 -17.87 11.94
N TYR A 21 8.70 -18.20 10.65
CA TYR A 21 7.69 -17.89 9.64
C TYR A 21 6.35 -18.59 9.95
N PRO A 22 5.21 -17.93 9.83
CA PRO A 22 4.99 -16.62 9.19
C PRO A 22 4.99 -15.43 10.15
N ARG A 23 5.69 -15.48 11.27
CA ARG A 23 5.80 -14.32 12.17
C ARG A 23 6.73 -13.29 11.55
N HIS A 24 6.23 -12.05 11.46
CA HIS A 24 7.02 -10.87 11.22
C HIS A 24 7.38 -10.26 12.59
N ILE A 25 8.64 -9.99 12.82
CA ILE A 25 9.15 -9.51 14.10
C ILE A 25 9.97 -8.26 13.83
N GLU A 26 9.54 -7.15 14.42
CA GLU A 26 10.30 -5.90 14.48
C GLU A 26 10.85 -5.72 15.89
N GLU A 27 12.11 -5.34 15.99
CA GLU A 27 12.79 -5.09 17.24
C GLU A 27 13.19 -3.62 17.32
N PHE A 28 12.64 -2.93 18.33
CA PHE A 28 12.92 -1.53 18.65
C PHE A 28 13.57 -1.48 20.03
N GLU A 29 14.83 -1.87 20.09
CA GLU A 29 15.62 -2.04 21.32
C GLU A 29 14.82 -2.84 22.38
N GLY A 30 14.34 -2.22 23.45
CA GLY A 30 13.57 -2.88 24.50
C GLY A 30 12.18 -3.40 24.12
N VAL A 31 11.69 -3.10 22.90
CA VAL A 31 10.35 -3.49 22.42
C VAL A 31 10.44 -4.47 21.27
N ARG A 32 9.67 -5.55 21.35
CA ARG A 32 9.50 -6.50 20.24
C ARG A 32 8.05 -6.56 19.82
N GLU A 33 7.81 -6.17 18.57
CA GLU A 33 6.50 -6.26 17.94
C GLU A 33 6.40 -7.52 17.09
N ILE A 34 5.28 -8.24 17.21
CA ILE A 34 5.07 -9.50 16.49
C ILE A 34 3.73 -9.44 15.79
N THR A 35 3.75 -9.72 14.49
CA THR A 35 2.55 -9.87 13.66
C THR A 35 2.67 -11.12 12.78
N LEU A 36 1.61 -11.48 12.07
CA LEU A 36 1.66 -12.51 11.02
C LEU A 36 1.88 -11.83 9.68
N SER A 37 2.84 -12.34 8.89
CA SER A 37 3.14 -11.79 7.56
C SER A 37 2.05 -12.15 6.55
N LEU A 38 1.56 -11.16 5.81
CA LEU A 38 0.66 -11.35 4.67
C LEU A 38 1.26 -12.23 3.56
N SER A 39 2.58 -12.39 3.52
CA SER A 39 3.26 -13.26 2.54
C SER A 39 2.94 -14.76 2.70
N CYS A 40 2.32 -15.15 3.82
CA CYS A 40 1.83 -16.51 4.05
C CYS A 40 0.36 -16.62 3.66
N PRO A 41 -0.05 -17.55 2.77
CA PRO A 41 -1.44 -17.71 2.35
C PRO A 41 -2.42 -17.88 3.51
N GLU A 42 -2.06 -18.65 4.53
CA GLU A 42 -2.93 -18.87 5.69
C GLU A 42 -3.00 -17.64 6.60
N ALA A 43 -1.90 -16.93 6.80
CA ALA A 43 -1.91 -15.67 7.53
C ALA A 43 -2.75 -14.62 6.80
N ALA A 44 -2.60 -14.50 5.47
CA ALA A 44 -3.42 -13.62 4.64
C ALA A 44 -4.91 -13.97 4.76
N ARG A 45 -5.26 -15.27 4.69
CA ARG A 45 -6.66 -15.73 4.87
C ARG A 45 -7.22 -15.33 6.24
N ILE A 46 -6.45 -15.48 7.30
CA ILE A 46 -6.86 -15.11 8.67
C ILE A 46 -7.04 -13.60 8.79
N ILE A 47 -6.08 -12.81 8.29
CA ILE A 47 -6.12 -11.35 8.36
C ILE A 47 -7.30 -10.81 7.54
N LEU A 48 -7.42 -11.18 6.27
CA LEU A 48 -8.49 -10.73 5.39
C LEU A 48 -9.88 -11.21 5.82
N GLY A 49 -9.96 -12.39 6.43
CA GLY A 49 -11.21 -12.95 6.94
C GLY A 49 -11.69 -12.35 8.26
N LYS A 50 -10.87 -11.53 8.94
CA LYS A 50 -11.21 -10.95 10.24
C LYS A 50 -12.23 -9.82 10.10
N LYS A 51 -13.41 -10.00 10.71
CA LYS A 51 -14.51 -9.03 10.65
C LYS A 51 -14.49 -7.98 11.76
N ASN A 52 -13.96 -8.34 12.92
CA ASN A 52 -13.90 -7.45 14.06
C ASN A 52 -12.63 -6.58 14.01
N PRO A 53 -12.66 -5.38 14.61
CA PRO A 53 -11.47 -4.56 14.75
C PRO A 53 -10.30 -5.32 15.37
N VAL A 54 -9.09 -4.94 14.99
CA VAL A 54 -7.84 -5.51 15.53
C VAL A 54 -7.53 -4.84 16.87
N HIS A 55 -7.15 -5.65 17.83
CA HIS A 55 -6.60 -5.20 19.11
C HIS A 55 -5.22 -5.82 19.29
N PHE A 56 -4.25 -5.00 19.61
CA PHE A 56 -2.89 -5.43 19.90
C PHE A 56 -2.76 -5.66 21.40
N LEU A 57 -2.06 -6.74 21.78
CA LEU A 57 -1.82 -7.10 23.18
C LEU A 57 -0.37 -6.76 23.50
N SER A 58 -0.16 -6.13 24.66
CA SER A 58 1.16 -5.81 25.18
C SER A 58 1.46 -6.68 26.39
N TYR A 59 2.68 -7.19 26.48
CA TYR A 59 3.17 -7.98 27.58
C TYR A 59 4.54 -7.46 28.02
N GLU A 60 4.69 -7.19 29.30
CA GLU A 60 5.99 -6.86 29.88
C GLU A 60 6.81 -8.14 30.12
N LYS A 61 8.06 -8.10 29.74
CA LYS A 61 9.02 -9.16 30.01
C LYS A 61 10.14 -8.59 30.88
N PRO A 62 10.45 -9.17 32.04
CA PRO A 62 11.59 -8.75 32.86
C PRO A 62 12.91 -8.83 32.06
N GLY A 63 13.71 -7.79 32.10
CA GLY A 63 15.01 -7.71 31.44
C GLY A 63 15.70 -6.39 31.77
N GLU A 64 16.97 -6.30 31.48
CA GLU A 64 17.68 -5.03 31.44
C GLU A 64 17.39 -4.37 30.08
N GLU A 65 17.02 -3.11 30.09
CA GLU A 65 16.78 -2.31 28.90
C GLU A 65 18.01 -1.43 28.67
N ASP A 66 18.65 -1.59 27.53
CA ASP A 66 19.71 -0.71 27.06
C ASP A 66 19.27 -0.15 25.70
N TYR A 67 19.07 1.14 25.65
CA TYR A 67 18.58 1.83 24.45
C TYR A 67 19.72 2.39 23.59
N GLY A 68 20.96 2.40 24.10
CA GLY A 68 22.11 2.91 23.35
C GLY A 68 21.84 4.30 22.72
N ASP A 69 22.05 4.40 21.40
CA ASP A 69 21.77 5.62 20.63
C ASP A 69 20.33 5.67 20.07
N PHE A 70 19.42 4.78 20.50
CA PHE A 70 18.04 4.72 20.02
C PHE A 70 17.23 5.91 20.54
N ASP A 71 16.53 6.62 19.63
CA ASP A 71 15.67 7.75 20.01
C ASP A 71 14.34 7.26 20.60
N LEU A 72 14.36 6.89 21.87
CA LEU A 72 13.19 6.41 22.60
C LEU A 72 12.07 7.44 22.65
N PHE A 73 12.41 8.75 22.72
CA PHE A 73 11.41 9.81 22.71
C PHE A 73 10.67 9.87 21.39
N PHE A 74 11.39 9.87 20.26
CA PHE A 74 10.76 9.86 18.94
C PHE A 74 9.95 8.58 18.71
N TYR A 75 10.48 7.44 19.14
CA TYR A 75 9.74 6.17 19.08
C TYR A 75 8.42 6.23 19.86
N SER A 76 8.39 6.78 21.09
CA SER A 76 7.15 6.92 21.84
C SER A 76 6.11 7.78 21.12
N GLN A 77 6.54 8.89 20.50
CA GLN A 77 5.66 9.75 19.68
C GLN A 77 5.07 9.01 18.47
N LEU A 78 5.87 8.15 17.82
CA LEU A 78 5.39 7.32 16.70
C LEU A 78 4.39 6.26 17.16
N VAL A 79 4.62 5.62 18.31
CA VAL A 79 3.70 4.62 18.88
C VAL A 79 2.35 5.25 19.22
N ASP A 80 2.33 6.40 19.91
CA ASP A 80 1.12 7.11 20.29
C ASP A 80 0.33 7.58 19.06
N ALA A 81 1.05 8.10 18.05
CA ALA A 81 0.46 8.48 16.78
C ALA A 81 -0.12 7.27 16.03
N ARG A 82 0.63 6.16 15.96
CA ARG A 82 0.18 4.92 15.33
C ARG A 82 -1.08 4.38 16.00
N GLU A 83 -1.16 4.38 17.32
CA GLU A 83 -2.35 3.95 18.06
C GLU A 83 -3.58 4.77 17.68
N SER A 84 -3.44 6.10 17.64
CA SER A 84 -4.48 7.02 17.21
C SER A 84 -4.89 6.79 15.74
N ILE A 85 -3.92 6.60 14.86
CA ILE A 85 -4.17 6.28 13.44
C ILE A 85 -4.90 4.94 13.31
N LEU A 86 -4.46 3.89 13.99
CA LEU A 86 -5.10 2.56 13.93
C LEU A 86 -6.55 2.60 14.45
N LYS A 87 -6.82 3.39 15.48
CA LYS A 87 -8.20 3.62 15.95
C LYS A 87 -9.04 4.32 14.89
N MET A 88 -8.51 5.33 14.23
CA MET A 88 -9.19 6.06 13.16
C MET A 88 -9.40 5.19 11.91
N LEU A 89 -8.42 4.36 11.54
CA LEU A 89 -8.52 3.44 10.41
C LEU A 89 -9.62 2.39 10.61
N GLN A 90 -10.03 2.12 11.84
CA GLN A 90 -11.10 1.21 12.21
C GLN A 90 -12.44 1.91 12.51
N ASP A 91 -12.52 3.24 12.28
CA ASP A 91 -13.78 4.01 12.38
C ASP A 91 -14.62 3.79 11.11
N ARG A 92 -15.45 2.76 11.12
CA ARG A 92 -16.31 2.36 9.98
C ARG A 92 -17.48 3.31 9.71
N SER A 93 -17.61 4.40 10.45
CA SER A 93 -18.54 5.48 10.10
C SER A 93 -18.05 6.30 8.90
N LEU A 94 -16.77 6.16 8.54
CA LEU A 94 -16.11 6.78 7.39
C LEU A 94 -15.81 5.72 6.32
N SER A 95 -15.87 6.10 5.03
CA SER A 95 -15.41 5.23 3.94
C SER A 95 -13.93 4.88 4.09
N ILE A 96 -13.51 3.74 3.58
CA ILE A 96 -12.10 3.33 3.66
C ILE A 96 -11.17 4.36 2.99
N HIS A 97 -11.55 4.93 1.85
CA HIS A 97 -10.77 5.96 1.16
C HIS A 97 -10.63 7.23 1.99
N HIS A 98 -11.68 7.65 2.73
CA HIS A 98 -11.57 8.80 3.64
C HIS A 98 -10.62 8.50 4.81
N ARG A 99 -10.64 7.29 5.36
CA ARG A 99 -9.71 6.86 6.42
C ARG A 99 -8.25 6.83 5.92
N MET A 100 -8.01 6.35 4.68
CA MET A 100 -6.71 6.43 4.02
C MET A 100 -6.24 7.88 3.85
N ALA A 101 -7.11 8.77 3.38
CA ALA A 101 -6.80 10.19 3.20
C ALA A 101 -6.45 10.88 4.54
N LEU A 102 -7.16 10.54 5.63
CA LEU A 102 -6.84 11.04 6.97
C LEU A 102 -5.47 10.55 7.44
N ALA A 103 -5.14 9.27 7.25
CA ALA A 103 -3.83 8.71 7.63
C ALA A 103 -2.68 9.41 6.87
N LEU A 104 -2.87 9.67 5.56
CA LEU A 104 -1.92 10.43 4.75
C LEU A 104 -1.76 11.88 5.22
N ALA A 105 -2.87 12.54 5.59
CA ALA A 105 -2.83 13.92 6.07
C ALA A 105 -2.14 14.03 7.45
N ILE A 106 -2.41 13.10 8.36
CA ILE A 106 -1.75 13.03 9.67
C ILE A 106 -0.23 12.83 9.48
N SER A 107 0.17 11.86 8.68
CA SER A 107 1.59 11.56 8.44
C SER A 107 2.33 12.71 7.75
N HIS A 108 1.65 13.44 6.85
CA HIS A 108 2.19 14.66 6.23
C HIS A 108 2.45 15.75 7.28
N ASP A 109 1.49 16.03 8.16
CA ASP A 109 1.65 17.06 9.18
C ASP A 109 2.71 16.65 10.21
N MET A 110 2.79 15.37 10.58
CA MET A 110 3.86 14.86 11.44
C MET A 110 5.23 15.03 10.78
N GLN A 111 5.38 14.66 9.50
CA GLN A 111 6.62 14.86 8.78
C GLN A 111 7.06 16.34 8.78
N ALA A 112 6.12 17.25 8.53
CA ALA A 112 6.40 18.67 8.55
C ALA A 112 6.89 19.19 9.92
N HIS A 113 6.47 18.57 11.06
CA HIS A 113 6.97 18.89 12.39
C HIS A 113 8.37 18.30 12.62
N VAL A 114 8.61 17.06 12.18
CA VAL A 114 9.95 16.45 12.25
C VAL A 114 10.96 17.25 11.44
N ASP A 115 10.62 17.67 10.23
CA ASP A 115 11.48 18.48 9.36
C ASP A 115 11.85 19.82 9.98
N ARG A 116 10.94 20.40 10.79
CA ARG A 116 11.20 21.63 11.55
C ARG A 116 11.85 21.38 12.93
N ARG A 117 12.12 20.14 13.30
CA ARG A 117 12.62 19.71 14.61
C ARG A 117 11.69 20.06 15.78
N GLU A 118 10.38 20.05 15.52
CA GLU A 118 9.30 20.35 16.48
C GLU A 118 8.64 19.05 16.99
N MET A 119 9.43 18.04 17.38
CA MET A 119 8.96 16.68 17.65
C MET A 119 8.00 16.59 18.84
N PHE A 120 8.12 17.50 19.84
CA PHE A 120 7.26 17.53 21.03
C PHE A 120 5.76 17.73 20.76
N SER A 121 5.40 18.18 19.58
CA SER A 121 4.00 18.42 19.20
C SER A 121 3.43 17.33 18.29
N CYS A 122 4.18 16.29 17.98
CA CYS A 122 3.72 15.21 17.10
C CYS A 122 2.55 14.42 17.68
N GLU A 123 2.50 14.19 18.98
CA GLU A 123 1.42 13.46 19.68
C GLU A 123 0.04 14.12 19.55
N ASP A 124 -0.01 15.45 19.38
CA ASP A 124 -1.26 16.20 19.27
C ASP A 124 -1.82 16.23 17.85
N ILE A 125 -1.01 15.88 16.85
CA ILE A 125 -1.41 15.95 15.45
C ILE A 125 -2.58 15.00 15.13
N PRO A 126 -2.55 13.70 15.50
CA PRO A 126 -3.69 12.82 15.26
C PRO A 126 -5.00 13.32 15.89
N LYS A 127 -4.92 13.91 17.09
CA LYS A 127 -6.09 14.47 17.79
C LYS A 127 -6.78 15.59 17.02
N LYS A 128 -6.03 16.42 16.26
CA LYS A 128 -6.62 17.46 15.41
C LYS A 128 -7.56 16.88 14.36
N TYR A 129 -7.24 15.67 13.85
CA TYR A 129 -8.01 14.99 12.82
C TYR A 129 -9.24 14.24 13.35
N GLU A 130 -9.44 14.20 14.66
CA GLU A 130 -10.71 13.80 15.27
C GLU A 130 -11.79 14.89 15.14
N SER A 131 -11.40 16.15 14.88
CA SER A 131 -12.31 17.26 14.71
C SER A 131 -13.14 17.16 13.43
N GLU A 132 -14.39 17.58 13.50
CA GLU A 132 -15.29 17.63 12.35
C GLU A 132 -14.73 18.50 11.20
N THR A 133 -14.08 19.63 11.54
CA THR A 133 -13.48 20.55 10.58
C THR A 133 -12.35 19.86 9.77
N ALA A 134 -11.44 19.15 10.44
CA ALA A 134 -10.35 18.44 9.77
C ALA A 134 -10.87 17.29 8.91
N ARG A 135 -11.85 16.52 9.41
CA ARG A 135 -12.51 15.44 8.66
C ARG A 135 -13.21 15.98 7.41
N LYS A 136 -13.93 17.09 7.52
CA LYS A 136 -14.59 17.75 6.39
C LYS A 136 -13.57 18.23 5.35
N TYR A 137 -12.50 18.91 5.78
CA TYR A 137 -11.45 19.38 4.90
C TYR A 137 -10.77 18.24 4.14
N THR A 138 -10.44 17.15 4.83
CA THR A 138 -9.81 15.97 4.21
C THR A 138 -10.77 15.31 3.21
N LYS A 139 -12.07 15.25 3.54
CA LYS A 139 -13.09 14.72 2.62
C LYS A 139 -13.22 15.58 1.35
N GLU A 140 -13.24 16.90 1.48
CA GLU A 140 -13.29 17.82 0.33
C GLU A 140 -12.07 17.65 -0.60
N ARG A 141 -10.90 17.41 -0.03
CA ARG A 141 -9.70 17.13 -0.83
C ARG A 141 -9.75 15.78 -1.52
N LEU A 142 -10.25 14.75 -0.85
CA LEU A 142 -10.47 13.44 -1.46
C LEU A 142 -11.46 13.55 -2.62
N GLU A 143 -12.59 14.22 -2.44
CA GLU A 143 -13.58 14.44 -3.49
C GLU A 143 -13.01 15.23 -4.68
N ALA A 144 -12.14 16.21 -4.42
CA ALA A 144 -11.45 16.95 -5.48
C ALA A 144 -10.50 16.05 -6.28
N PHE A 145 -9.78 15.13 -5.61
CA PHE A 145 -8.93 14.13 -6.26
C PHE A 145 -9.78 13.13 -7.06
N GLU A 146 -10.89 12.66 -6.50
CA GLU A 146 -11.78 11.71 -7.17
C GLU A 146 -12.45 12.29 -8.43
N LYS A 147 -12.65 13.61 -8.48
CA LYS A 147 -13.21 14.32 -9.65
C LYS A 147 -12.18 14.62 -10.74
N ASP A 148 -10.89 14.58 -10.42
CA ASP A 148 -9.81 14.77 -11.39
C ASP A 148 -9.50 13.44 -12.08
N GLU A 149 -10.34 13.04 -13.03
CA GLU A 149 -10.22 11.75 -13.72
C GLU A 149 -8.88 11.61 -14.42
N THR A 150 -8.43 12.62 -15.15
CA THR A 150 -7.15 12.56 -15.86
C THR A 150 -5.98 12.41 -14.88
N GLY A 151 -5.92 13.25 -13.85
CA GLY A 151 -4.85 13.15 -12.86
C GLY A 151 -4.88 11.84 -12.06
N ARG A 152 -6.06 11.27 -11.82
CA ARG A 152 -6.20 9.94 -11.19
C ARG A 152 -5.69 8.82 -12.09
N PHE A 153 -6.06 8.82 -13.36
CA PHE A 153 -5.61 7.81 -14.31
C PHE A 153 -4.09 7.84 -14.47
N GLU A 154 -3.51 9.02 -14.74
CA GLU A 154 -2.06 9.20 -14.83
C GLU A 154 -1.33 8.75 -13.55
N PHE A 155 -1.87 9.10 -12.38
CA PHE A 155 -1.30 8.69 -11.10
C PHE A 155 -1.38 7.18 -10.92
N ALA A 156 -2.54 6.56 -11.17
CA ALA A 156 -2.75 5.13 -11.07
C ALA A 156 -1.80 4.36 -12.00
N GLN A 157 -1.75 4.72 -13.27
CA GLN A 157 -0.87 4.13 -14.27
C GLN A 157 0.61 4.25 -13.86
N LYS A 158 1.06 5.45 -13.53
CA LYS A 158 2.45 5.72 -13.13
C LYS A 158 2.87 4.93 -11.90
N THR A 159 2.00 4.88 -10.89
CA THR A 159 2.29 4.17 -9.64
C THR A 159 2.26 2.67 -9.83
N PHE A 160 1.36 2.16 -10.67
CA PHE A 160 1.33 0.75 -11.05
C PHE A 160 2.59 0.36 -11.84
N GLN A 161 2.95 1.12 -12.84
CA GLN A 161 4.13 0.85 -13.67
C GLN A 161 5.44 0.95 -12.90
N TYR A 162 5.48 1.63 -11.75
CA TYR A 162 6.66 1.62 -10.91
C TYR A 162 7.01 0.23 -10.36
N LEU A 163 6.04 -0.70 -10.26
CA LEU A 163 6.29 -2.08 -9.84
C LEU A 163 7.30 -2.82 -10.74
N TYR A 164 7.40 -2.46 -12.03
CA TYR A 164 8.40 -3.02 -12.94
C TYR A 164 9.85 -2.62 -12.62
N ARG A 165 10.04 -1.60 -11.78
CA ARG A 165 11.35 -1.12 -11.34
C ARG A 165 11.81 -1.75 -10.02
N LEU A 166 10.92 -2.51 -9.39
CA LEU A 166 11.24 -3.23 -8.16
C LEU A 166 12.05 -4.50 -8.49
N GLU A 167 12.74 -5.00 -7.48
CA GLU A 167 13.40 -6.30 -7.57
C GLU A 167 12.34 -7.40 -7.75
N LEU A 168 12.52 -8.24 -8.76
CA LEU A 168 11.64 -9.34 -9.06
C LEU A 168 12.13 -10.60 -8.34
N LEU A 169 11.38 -11.09 -7.34
CA LEU A 169 11.73 -12.30 -6.61
C LEU A 169 11.21 -13.57 -7.30
N LYS A 170 10.11 -13.47 -8.06
CA LYS A 170 9.49 -14.59 -8.79
C LYS A 170 9.09 -14.19 -10.20
N GLU A 171 9.60 -14.91 -11.19
CA GLU A 171 9.30 -14.65 -12.61
C GLU A 171 7.80 -14.61 -12.92
N ASN A 172 7.01 -15.48 -12.29
CA ASN A 172 5.57 -15.53 -12.51
C ASN A 172 4.81 -14.31 -11.96
N TRP A 173 5.46 -13.45 -11.15
CA TRP A 173 4.90 -12.19 -10.71
C TRP A 173 4.88 -11.16 -11.84
N LEU A 174 5.91 -11.16 -12.68
CA LEU A 174 5.97 -10.28 -13.84
C LEU A 174 4.76 -10.49 -14.76
N TYR A 175 4.35 -11.73 -14.99
CA TYR A 175 3.17 -12.02 -15.81
C TYR A 175 1.89 -11.44 -15.22
N VAL A 176 1.72 -11.51 -13.89
CA VAL A 176 0.57 -10.87 -13.20
C VAL A 176 0.57 -9.36 -13.42
N LEU A 177 1.73 -8.72 -13.33
CA LEU A 177 1.84 -7.28 -13.58
C LEU A 177 1.53 -6.92 -15.04
N MET A 178 2.06 -7.69 -15.99
CA MET A 178 1.84 -7.45 -17.43
C MET A 178 0.36 -7.60 -17.81
N ASP A 179 -0.30 -8.65 -17.32
CA ASP A 179 -1.72 -8.89 -17.57
C ASP A 179 -2.58 -7.79 -16.95
N ALA A 180 -2.26 -7.38 -15.71
CA ALA A 180 -2.96 -6.31 -15.03
C ALA A 180 -2.77 -4.94 -15.73
N ASP A 181 -1.54 -4.58 -16.10
CA ASP A 181 -1.21 -3.34 -16.82
C ASP A 181 -1.98 -3.26 -18.15
N LYS A 182 -2.00 -4.36 -18.91
CA LYS A 182 -2.73 -4.44 -20.17
C LYS A 182 -4.24 -4.26 -19.98
N LEU A 183 -4.81 -4.87 -18.96
CA LEU A 183 -6.26 -4.82 -18.72
C LEU A 183 -6.70 -3.47 -18.19
N LEU A 184 -5.88 -2.83 -17.34
CA LEU A 184 -6.23 -1.57 -16.68
C LEU A 184 -5.81 -0.33 -17.47
N TYR A 185 -4.62 -0.36 -18.10
CA TYR A 185 -3.95 0.82 -18.63
C TYR A 185 -3.53 0.71 -20.09
N GLY A 186 -3.95 -0.35 -20.81
CA GLY A 186 -3.59 -0.56 -22.23
C GLY A 186 -2.24 -1.24 -22.44
N GLY A 187 -1.43 -1.39 -21.39
CA GLY A 187 -0.12 -2.06 -21.43
C GLY A 187 1.06 -1.15 -21.75
N LEU A 188 2.27 -1.68 -21.58
CA LEU A 188 3.54 -0.98 -21.79
C LEU A 188 3.88 -0.66 -23.27
N ALA A 189 3.02 -0.97 -24.22
CA ALA A 189 3.32 -0.80 -25.64
C ALA A 189 3.74 0.65 -25.99
N SER A 190 3.20 1.66 -25.30
CA SER A 190 3.57 3.06 -25.49
C SER A 190 4.96 3.43 -24.93
N VAL A 191 5.39 2.82 -23.83
CA VAL A 191 6.64 3.21 -23.15
C VAL A 191 7.88 2.58 -23.82
N TYR A 192 7.74 1.36 -24.36
CA TYR A 192 8.86 0.71 -25.08
C TYR A 192 9.04 1.25 -26.50
N GLU A 193 7.97 1.64 -27.20
CA GLU A 193 8.09 2.27 -28.51
C GLU A 193 8.74 3.64 -28.44
N ASP A 194 8.47 4.45 -27.42
CA ASP A 194 9.10 5.77 -27.25
C ASP A 194 10.57 5.69 -26.83
N SER A 195 10.96 4.68 -26.04
CA SER A 195 12.36 4.48 -25.67
C SER A 195 13.22 3.93 -26.80
N VAL A 196 12.64 3.14 -27.73
CA VAL A 196 13.34 2.63 -28.92
C VAL A 196 13.35 3.67 -30.04
N LYS A 197 12.32 4.53 -30.13
CA LYS A 197 12.26 5.63 -31.12
C LYS A 197 13.15 6.82 -30.74
N SER A 198 13.40 7.09 -29.45
CA SER A 198 14.30 8.19 -29.02
C SER A 198 15.77 7.95 -29.40
N ASP A 199 16.19 6.72 -29.62
CA ASP A 199 17.54 6.40 -30.08
C ASP A 199 17.67 6.33 -31.62
N ALA A 200 16.56 6.36 -32.37
CA ALA A 200 16.55 6.17 -33.82
C ALA A 200 16.14 7.43 -34.63
N GLU A 201 15.48 8.43 -34.05
CA GLU A 201 14.96 9.58 -34.82
C GLU A 201 15.31 10.95 -34.26
N GLN A 202 16.58 11.31 -34.31
CA GLN A 202 16.95 12.71 -34.56
C GLN A 202 16.93 12.96 -36.05
N LYS A 203 15.79 13.06 -36.72
CA LYS A 203 15.55 13.79 -37.98
C LYS A 203 14.13 13.63 -38.51
N GLY A 204 13.36 14.70 -38.41
CA GLY A 204 12.47 15.17 -39.48
C GLY A 204 11.05 14.60 -39.55
N ASN A 205 10.14 15.40 -39.20
CA ASN A 205 8.91 15.87 -39.86
C ASN A 205 7.68 15.93 -38.96
N THR A 206 7.36 17.16 -38.62
CA THR A 206 6.02 17.61 -38.20
C THR A 206 5.04 17.38 -39.36
N ALA A 207 4.14 16.42 -39.20
CA ALA A 207 2.91 16.37 -39.97
C ALA A 207 1.75 16.63 -38.99
N GLN A 208 1.16 17.82 -39.08
CA GLN A 208 -0.15 18.10 -38.52
C GLN A 208 -1.18 17.13 -39.09
N LYS A 209 -1.81 16.33 -38.26
CA LYS A 209 -3.09 15.68 -38.53
C LYS A 209 -4.16 16.44 -37.76
N ASP A 210 -4.88 17.29 -38.52
CA ASP A 210 -6.17 17.82 -38.10
C ASP A 210 -7.21 16.70 -38.29
N GLY A 211 -7.71 16.17 -37.20
CA GLY A 211 -8.80 15.22 -37.12
C GLY A 211 -9.00 14.86 -35.64
N GLU A 212 -10.19 15.12 -35.07
CA GLU A 212 -10.59 14.68 -33.74
C GLU A 212 -10.73 13.13 -33.69
N GLU A 213 -9.64 12.41 -33.90
CA GLU A 213 -9.54 11.01 -33.48
C GLU A 213 -9.19 11.04 -31.99
N GLN A 214 -10.08 10.51 -31.14
CA GLN A 214 -9.79 10.26 -29.75
C GLN A 214 -8.44 9.50 -29.66
N SER A 215 -7.51 10.03 -28.87
CA SER A 215 -6.21 9.38 -28.70
C SER A 215 -6.40 7.99 -28.07
N GLU A 216 -5.51 7.04 -28.32
CA GLU A 216 -5.56 5.72 -27.65
C GLU A 216 -5.57 5.89 -26.13
N GLU A 217 -4.89 6.90 -25.63
CA GLU A 217 -4.85 7.26 -24.20
C GLU A 217 -6.22 7.69 -23.65
N ASP A 218 -7.01 8.47 -24.43
CA ASP A 218 -8.37 8.85 -24.01
C ASP A 218 -9.30 7.62 -23.94
N ILE A 219 -9.11 6.65 -24.83
CA ILE A 219 -9.88 5.40 -24.83
C ILE A 219 -9.51 4.55 -23.62
N ASP A 220 -8.24 4.43 -23.27
CA ASP A 220 -7.75 3.67 -22.13
C ASP A 220 -8.22 4.31 -20.82
N GLN A 221 -8.18 5.63 -20.70
CA GLN A 221 -8.72 6.37 -19.57
C GLN A 221 -10.21 6.12 -19.39
N LEU A 222 -11.00 6.25 -20.46
CA LEU A 222 -12.45 6.00 -20.40
C LEU A 222 -12.73 4.56 -19.96
N ARG A 223 -12.04 3.59 -20.54
CA ARG A 223 -12.17 2.17 -20.18
C ARG A 223 -11.82 1.92 -18.72
N TYR A 224 -10.76 2.55 -18.21
CA TYR A 224 -10.36 2.46 -16.81
C TYR A 224 -11.49 2.88 -15.86
N PHE A 225 -12.14 4.03 -16.09
CA PHE A 225 -13.21 4.52 -15.21
C PHE A 225 -14.50 3.74 -15.35
N VAL A 226 -14.85 3.28 -16.55
CA VAL A 226 -15.99 2.37 -16.74
C VAL A 226 -15.79 1.08 -15.93
N ASN A 227 -14.62 0.46 -16.07
CA ASN A 227 -14.27 -0.76 -15.33
C ASN A 227 -14.23 -0.52 -13.81
N LEU A 228 -13.75 0.64 -13.37
CA LEU A 228 -13.75 1.02 -11.96
C LEU A 228 -15.17 1.11 -11.39
N GLN A 229 -16.09 1.78 -12.09
CA GLN A 229 -17.49 1.90 -11.67
C GLN A 229 -18.19 0.54 -11.62
N GLU A 230 -17.98 -0.31 -12.62
CA GLU A 230 -18.55 -1.65 -12.66
C GLU A 230 -18.01 -2.54 -11.53
N PHE A 231 -16.72 -2.42 -11.22
CA PHE A 231 -16.11 -3.15 -10.10
C PHE A 231 -16.66 -2.68 -8.75
N GLU A 232 -16.86 -1.36 -8.57
CA GLU A 232 -17.48 -0.82 -7.35
C GLU A 232 -18.91 -1.38 -7.14
N LEU A 233 -19.73 -1.43 -8.19
CA LEU A 233 -21.06 -2.03 -8.13
C LEU A 233 -21.01 -3.52 -7.81
N TRP A 234 -20.12 -4.25 -8.47
CA TRP A 234 -19.93 -5.68 -8.23
C TRP A 234 -19.50 -5.97 -6.79
N LYS A 235 -18.58 -5.19 -6.22
CA LYS A 235 -18.16 -5.32 -4.81
C LYS A 235 -19.35 -5.18 -3.85
N GLN A 236 -20.20 -4.18 -4.08
CA GLN A 236 -21.39 -3.95 -3.24
C GLN A 236 -22.37 -5.15 -3.25
N GLU A 237 -22.50 -5.80 -4.39
CA GLU A 237 -23.43 -6.92 -4.55
C GLU A 237 -22.86 -8.26 -4.04
N HIS A 238 -21.56 -8.50 -4.23
CA HIS A 238 -20.96 -9.82 -4.05
C HIS A 238 -19.97 -9.91 -2.89
N MET A 239 -19.41 -8.78 -2.44
CA MET A 239 -18.39 -8.73 -1.39
C MET A 239 -18.63 -7.58 -0.41
N SER A 240 -19.72 -7.65 0.32
CA SER A 240 -20.16 -6.61 1.29
C SER A 240 -19.10 -6.24 2.35
N ASP A 241 -18.13 -7.12 2.59
CA ASP A 241 -17.04 -6.92 3.56
C ASP A 241 -15.75 -6.41 2.91
N TRP A 242 -15.80 -5.94 1.65
CA TRP A 242 -14.62 -5.48 0.92
C TRP A 242 -13.84 -4.39 1.66
N ASP A 243 -14.53 -3.35 2.12
CA ASP A 243 -13.92 -2.27 2.89
C ASP A 243 -13.27 -2.77 4.19
N ILE A 244 -13.82 -3.83 4.79
CA ILE A 244 -13.23 -4.46 5.97
C ILE A 244 -11.94 -5.19 5.61
N MET A 245 -11.88 -5.86 4.45
CA MET A 245 -10.63 -6.50 3.99
C MET A 245 -9.54 -5.46 3.73
N LEU A 246 -9.87 -4.33 3.07
CA LEU A 246 -8.92 -3.23 2.86
C LEU A 246 -8.49 -2.62 4.20
N GLU A 247 -9.41 -2.45 5.16
CA GLU A 247 -9.10 -2.01 6.54
C GLU A 247 -8.08 -2.94 7.20
N GLN A 248 -8.28 -4.27 7.13
CA GLN A 248 -7.39 -5.24 7.76
C GLN A 248 -5.99 -5.22 7.12
N MET A 249 -5.89 -5.09 5.80
CA MET A 249 -4.61 -4.90 5.11
C MET A 249 -3.91 -3.61 5.55
N LEU A 250 -4.66 -2.50 5.60
CA LEU A 250 -4.09 -1.21 5.98
C LEU A 250 -3.62 -1.20 7.44
N VAL A 251 -4.41 -1.77 8.36
CA VAL A 251 -4.02 -1.97 9.77
C VAL A 251 -2.75 -2.79 9.87
N TYR A 252 -2.64 -3.88 9.08
CA TYR A 252 -1.43 -4.71 9.03
C TYR A 252 -0.21 -3.90 8.60
N PHE A 253 -0.28 -3.21 7.46
CA PHE A 253 0.85 -2.44 6.93
C PHE A 253 1.26 -1.30 7.88
N VAL A 254 0.29 -0.55 8.42
CA VAL A 254 0.58 0.56 9.34
C VAL A 254 1.18 0.05 10.65
N PHE A 255 0.65 -1.03 11.22
CA PHE A 255 1.23 -1.61 12.44
C PHE A 255 2.66 -2.08 12.22
N THR A 256 2.91 -2.75 11.10
CA THR A 256 4.20 -3.37 10.79
C THR A 256 5.28 -2.34 10.46
N TYR A 257 4.96 -1.30 9.67
CA TYR A 257 6.03 -0.47 9.06
C TYR A 257 6.13 0.96 9.56
N PHE A 258 5.04 1.51 10.13
CA PHE A 258 4.99 2.94 10.46
C PHE A 258 6.08 3.38 11.46
N CYS A 259 6.28 2.62 12.54
CA CYS A 259 7.26 2.97 13.57
C CYS A 259 8.72 2.80 13.13
N GLY A 260 8.99 2.11 12.01
CA GLY A 260 10.31 2.10 11.40
C GLY A 260 10.85 3.49 11.04
N ALA A 261 9.98 4.51 11.00
CA ALA A 261 10.39 5.91 10.85
C ALA A 261 11.31 6.41 11.97
N VAL A 262 11.42 5.71 13.09
CA VAL A 262 12.37 6.04 14.16
C VAL A 262 13.83 6.03 13.68
N TYR A 263 14.14 5.18 12.70
CA TYR A 263 15.49 5.01 12.18
C TYR A 263 15.89 6.01 11.09
N ASP A 264 14.91 6.56 10.36
CA ASP A 264 15.17 7.39 9.17
C ASP A 264 14.40 8.71 9.13
N GLY A 265 13.46 8.95 10.06
CA GLY A 265 12.63 10.13 10.12
C GLY A 265 11.57 10.25 9.01
N ARG A 266 11.32 9.19 8.21
CA ARG A 266 10.51 9.24 7.00
C ARG A 266 9.06 8.81 7.24
N ILE A 267 8.36 9.51 8.13
CA ILE A 267 6.99 9.18 8.57
C ILE A 267 6.01 9.15 7.39
N GLN A 268 6.03 10.23 6.58
CA GLN A 268 5.11 10.36 5.45
C GLN A 268 5.36 9.29 4.40
N ALA A 269 6.62 9.00 4.06
CA ALA A 269 6.96 7.98 3.07
C ALA A 269 6.44 6.60 3.48
N LYS A 270 6.65 6.20 4.73
CA LYS A 270 6.16 4.91 5.25
C LYS A 270 4.65 4.81 5.20
N MET A 271 3.93 5.85 5.63
CA MET A 271 2.46 5.86 5.52
C MET A 271 1.99 5.81 4.06
N GLN A 272 2.65 6.53 3.17
CA GLN A 272 2.33 6.49 1.74
C GLN A 272 2.52 5.09 1.16
N VAL A 273 3.57 4.36 1.53
CA VAL A 273 3.77 2.96 1.10
C VAL A 273 2.70 2.05 1.67
N CYS A 274 2.26 2.24 2.92
CA CYS A 274 1.16 1.46 3.51
C CYS A 274 -0.14 1.63 2.70
N VAL A 275 -0.52 2.87 2.40
CA VAL A 275 -1.74 3.18 1.62
C VAL A 275 -1.58 2.71 0.17
N TYR A 276 -0.43 2.96 -0.45
CA TYR A 276 -0.11 2.50 -1.79
C TYR A 276 -0.23 0.97 -1.93
N SER A 277 0.29 0.23 -0.96
CA SER A 277 0.24 -1.25 -1.00
C SER A 277 -1.20 -1.76 -1.06
N VAL A 278 -2.09 -1.20 -0.25
CA VAL A 278 -3.52 -1.56 -0.28
C VAL A 278 -4.16 -1.18 -1.61
N TYR A 279 -3.88 0.01 -2.11
CA TYR A 279 -4.38 0.48 -3.40
C TYR A 279 -3.92 -0.39 -4.57
N ILE A 280 -2.63 -0.71 -4.64
CA ILE A 280 -2.08 -1.56 -5.72
C ILE A 280 -2.63 -2.98 -5.65
N ILE A 281 -2.80 -3.55 -4.46
CA ILE A 281 -3.45 -4.85 -4.31
C ILE A 281 -4.86 -4.79 -4.89
N GLU A 282 -5.63 -3.74 -4.59
CA GLU A 282 -6.98 -3.55 -5.13
C GLU A 282 -6.98 -3.41 -6.66
N GLU A 283 -6.03 -2.68 -7.26
CA GLU A 283 -5.86 -2.59 -8.72
C GLU A 283 -5.58 -3.97 -9.35
N ILE A 284 -4.68 -4.75 -8.77
CA ILE A 284 -4.37 -6.11 -9.24
C ILE A 284 -5.60 -7.03 -9.12
N LEU A 285 -6.38 -6.89 -8.03
CA LEU A 285 -7.62 -7.65 -7.85
C LEU A 285 -8.69 -7.26 -8.88
N ARG A 286 -8.80 -5.98 -9.21
CA ARG A 286 -9.70 -5.50 -10.27
C ARG A 286 -9.28 -6.03 -11.65
N ALA A 287 -7.98 -6.08 -11.94
CA ALA A 287 -7.48 -6.70 -13.17
C ALA A 287 -7.84 -8.19 -13.25
N ARG A 288 -7.68 -8.94 -12.15
CA ARG A 288 -8.07 -10.35 -12.08
C ARG A 288 -9.57 -10.53 -12.25
N TRP A 289 -10.38 -9.63 -11.67
CA TRP A 289 -11.83 -9.64 -11.86
C TRP A 289 -12.21 -9.43 -13.33
N LEU A 290 -11.52 -8.54 -14.05
CA LEU A 290 -11.72 -8.35 -15.50
C LEU A 290 -11.29 -9.58 -16.30
N GLU A 291 -10.14 -10.18 -15.98
CA GLU A 291 -9.63 -11.40 -16.60
C GLU A 291 -10.60 -12.57 -16.47
N ASN A 292 -11.27 -12.70 -15.33
CA ASN A 292 -12.21 -13.75 -15.00
C ASN A 292 -13.67 -13.39 -15.35
N GLU A 293 -13.91 -12.62 -16.41
CA GLU A 293 -15.25 -12.27 -16.86
C GLU A 293 -16.13 -11.66 -15.74
N LYS A 294 -15.54 -10.72 -14.99
CA LYS A 294 -16.17 -9.97 -13.89
C LYS A 294 -16.54 -10.85 -12.67
N THR A 295 -15.73 -11.83 -12.36
CA THR A 295 -15.84 -12.63 -11.14
C THR A 295 -14.52 -12.66 -10.37
N LEU A 296 -14.59 -12.72 -9.04
CA LEU A 296 -13.43 -12.84 -8.16
C LEU A 296 -13.79 -13.64 -6.93
N SER A 297 -13.00 -14.66 -6.65
CA SER A 297 -13.17 -15.51 -5.45
C SER A 297 -12.30 -15.01 -4.29
N MET A 298 -12.68 -15.37 -3.06
CA MET A 298 -11.88 -15.06 -1.88
C MET A 298 -10.50 -15.74 -1.92
N GLU A 299 -10.39 -16.90 -2.55
CA GLU A 299 -9.14 -17.61 -2.78
C GLU A 299 -8.17 -16.78 -3.63
N GLU A 300 -8.66 -16.12 -4.67
CA GLU A 300 -7.86 -15.23 -5.54
C GLU A 300 -7.48 -13.95 -4.83
N VAL A 301 -8.37 -13.39 -4.01
CA VAL A 301 -8.04 -12.24 -3.15
C VAL A 301 -6.87 -12.58 -2.23
N VAL A 302 -6.92 -13.72 -1.55
CA VAL A 302 -5.82 -14.21 -0.70
C VAL A 302 -4.56 -14.45 -1.52
N GLU A 303 -4.69 -15.10 -2.70
CA GLU A 303 -3.55 -15.41 -3.56
C GLU A 303 -2.80 -14.15 -3.99
N LEU A 304 -3.48 -13.18 -4.56
CA LEU A 304 -2.85 -11.97 -5.07
C LEU A 304 -2.27 -11.10 -3.95
N THR A 305 -2.96 -11.03 -2.80
CA THR A 305 -2.46 -10.34 -1.62
C THR A 305 -1.15 -10.94 -1.09
N TYR A 306 -1.07 -12.27 -0.89
CA TYR A 306 0.16 -12.84 -0.39
C TYR A 306 1.30 -12.81 -1.43
N ARG A 307 0.98 -12.86 -2.73
CA ARG A 307 2.00 -12.74 -3.78
C ARG A 307 2.59 -11.34 -3.81
N TYR A 308 1.76 -10.29 -3.74
CA TYR A 308 2.23 -8.91 -3.61
C TYR A 308 3.14 -8.74 -2.38
N SER A 309 2.67 -9.19 -1.22
CA SER A 309 3.45 -9.13 0.03
C SER A 309 4.81 -9.82 -0.10
N ARG A 310 4.87 -10.99 -0.74
CA ARG A 310 6.17 -11.67 -1.00
C ARG A 310 7.12 -10.86 -1.85
N GLU A 311 6.64 -10.29 -2.93
CA GLU A 311 7.50 -9.54 -3.85
C GLU A 311 7.98 -8.22 -3.24
N VAL A 312 7.16 -7.58 -2.44
CA VAL A 312 7.48 -6.27 -1.86
C VAL A 312 8.19 -6.38 -0.52
N GLU A 313 7.65 -7.17 0.42
CA GLU A 313 8.12 -7.20 1.80
C GLU A 313 9.33 -8.13 2.03
N HIS A 314 9.60 -9.09 1.13
CA HIS A 314 10.73 -10.01 1.25
C HIS A 314 11.98 -9.60 0.45
N SER A 315 11.92 -8.48 -0.25
CA SER A 315 13.10 -7.84 -0.83
C SER A 315 13.67 -6.82 0.14
N ASP A 316 14.98 -6.85 0.35
CA ASP A 316 15.67 -5.86 1.18
C ASP A 316 15.62 -4.45 0.59
N GLN A 317 15.32 -4.31 -0.71
CA GLN A 317 15.37 -3.04 -1.44
C GLN A 317 13.99 -2.46 -1.80
N ASN A 318 12.99 -3.31 -2.00
CA ASN A 318 11.70 -2.87 -2.54
C ASN A 318 10.95 -1.88 -1.64
N PRO A 319 10.87 -2.07 -0.31
CA PRO A 319 10.24 -1.10 0.57
C PRO A 319 10.90 0.29 0.47
N GLU A 320 12.23 0.36 0.53
CA GLU A 320 12.97 1.62 0.44
C GLU A 320 12.80 2.30 -0.93
N ARG A 321 12.81 1.54 -2.03
CA ARG A 321 12.55 2.05 -3.38
C ARG A 321 11.15 2.64 -3.50
N LEU A 322 10.14 1.98 -2.92
CA LEU A 322 8.77 2.49 -2.87
C LEU A 322 8.68 3.77 -2.04
N GLU A 323 9.33 3.85 -0.89
CA GLU A 323 9.38 5.06 -0.08
C GLU A 323 9.96 6.23 -0.87
N HIS A 324 11.12 6.06 -1.51
CA HIS A 324 11.74 7.10 -2.36
C HIS A 324 10.86 7.51 -3.54
N PHE A 325 10.15 6.58 -4.14
CA PHE A 325 9.22 6.89 -5.22
C PHE A 325 8.04 7.73 -4.70
N MET A 326 7.46 7.35 -3.56
CA MET A 326 6.32 8.05 -2.98
C MET A 326 6.65 9.45 -2.48
N GLU A 327 7.86 9.70 -1.97
CA GLU A 327 8.32 11.04 -1.63
C GLU A 327 8.27 12.00 -2.83
N LYS A 328 8.61 11.49 -4.01
CA LYS A 328 8.61 12.29 -5.26
C LYS A 328 7.23 12.37 -5.91
N ASN A 329 6.33 11.45 -5.59
CA ASN A 329 5.00 11.30 -6.18
C ASN A 329 3.93 11.14 -5.09
N PRO A 330 3.73 12.17 -4.23
CA PRO A 330 2.78 12.05 -3.14
C PRO A 330 1.34 11.92 -3.65
N TRP A 331 0.56 11.05 -3.00
CA TRP A 331 -0.84 10.77 -3.31
C TRP A 331 -1.72 12.03 -3.30
N ILE A 332 -1.49 12.90 -2.35
CA ILE A 332 -2.19 14.18 -2.25
C ILE A 332 -1.14 15.27 -2.37
N ARG A 333 -1.07 15.94 -3.51
CA ARG A 333 -0.21 17.12 -3.66
C ARG A 333 -0.82 18.25 -2.83
N VAL A 334 -0.20 18.60 -1.73
CA VAL A 334 -0.49 19.85 -1.03
C VAL A 334 0.03 20.96 -1.91
N LYS A 335 -0.85 21.72 -2.58
CA LYS A 335 -0.44 22.95 -3.24
C LYS A 335 0.18 23.86 -2.16
N LYS A 336 1.48 24.18 -2.35
CA LYS A 336 2.20 25.12 -1.50
C LYS A 336 1.55 26.50 -1.60
#